data_aff63fa7ce4d90562c4efe5d2182abfb
#
_entry.id   aff63fa7ce4d90562c4efe5d2182abfb
#
_cell.length_a   1.000
_cell.length_b   1.000
_cell.length_c   1.000
_cell.angle_alpha   90.00
_cell.angle_beta   90.00
_cell.angle_gamma   90.00
#
_symmetry.space_group_name_H-M   'P 1'
#
loop_
_entity.id
_entity.type
_entity.pdbx_description
1 polymer ?
#
loop_
_entity_poly.entity_id
_entity_poly.type
_entity_poly.pdbx_seq_one_letter_code
_entity_poly.pdbx_strand_id
1 'polypeptide(L)' 'MSWHYQIRKRTIKGEASYDIVEMFDLPPGWTEESVGPHGETKDALLADLARMLHDAEHYPVFEEFT' A
#
# COMPACT_ATOMS: atom_id res chain seq x y z
N MET A 1 8.71 9.11 12.86
CA MET A 1 7.54 8.88 12.00
C MET A 1 7.71 7.55 11.28
N SER A 2 6.73 6.68 11.35
CA SER A 2 6.80 5.39 10.69
C SER A 2 5.63 5.23 9.72
N TRP A 3 5.86 4.40 8.73
CA TRP A 3 4.86 4.09 7.73
C TRP A 3 5.14 2.70 7.18
N HIS A 4 4.11 2.12 6.56
CA HIS A 4 4.24 0.81 5.93
C HIS A 4 3.33 0.75 4.71
N TYR A 5 3.54 -0.25 3.85
CA TYR A 5 2.62 -0.54 2.77
C TYR A 5 1.48 -1.38 3.31
N GLN A 6 0.29 -1.21 2.74
CA GLN A 6 -0.88 -1.98 3.14
C GLN A 6 -1.81 -2.15 1.95
N ILE A 7 -2.41 -3.32 1.82
CA ILE A 7 -3.40 -3.56 0.77
C ILE A 7 -4.68 -2.83 1.15
N ARG A 8 -5.21 -2.06 0.20
CA ARG A 8 -6.51 -1.40 0.35
C ARG A 8 -7.50 -2.08 -0.57
N LYS A 9 -8.67 -2.39 -0.03
CA LYS A 9 -9.83 -2.79 -0.82
C LYS A 9 -10.72 -1.58 -0.93
N ARG A 10 -10.93 -1.09 -2.14
CA ARG A 10 -11.81 0.05 -2.40
C ARG A 10 -13.05 -0.45 -3.11
N THR A 11 -14.21 -0.10 -2.57
CA THR A 11 -15.49 -0.45 -3.18
C THR A 11 -16.15 0.83 -3.70
N ILE A 12 -16.35 0.91 -5.01
CA ILE A 12 -16.97 2.06 -5.67
C ILE A 12 -18.13 1.53 -6.48
N LYS A 13 -19.35 2.00 -6.17
CA LYS A 13 -20.58 1.59 -6.86
C LYS A 13 -20.74 0.06 -6.92
N GLY A 14 -20.41 -0.60 -5.82
CA GLY A 14 -20.57 -2.05 -5.73
C GLY A 14 -19.43 -2.87 -6.33
N GLU A 15 -18.46 -2.22 -6.97
CA GLU A 15 -17.31 -2.91 -7.54
C GLU A 15 -16.10 -2.77 -6.61
N ALA A 16 -15.47 -3.90 -6.28
CA ALA A 16 -14.31 -3.93 -5.44
C ALA A 16 -13.03 -4.01 -6.27
N SER A 17 -12.02 -3.26 -5.85
CA SER A 17 -10.68 -3.35 -6.42
C SER A 17 -9.67 -3.31 -5.29
N TYR A 18 -8.49 -3.87 -5.56
CA TYR A 18 -7.41 -3.93 -4.58
C TYR A 18 -6.18 -3.21 -5.11
N ASP A 19 -5.53 -2.47 -4.24
CA ASP A 19 -4.28 -1.79 -4.57
C ASP A 19 -3.40 -1.68 -3.32
N ILE A 20 -2.24 -1.09 -3.47
CA ILE A 20 -1.32 -0.89 -2.35
C ILE A 20 -1.21 0.61 -2.09
N VAL A 21 -1.30 0.98 -0.82
CA VAL A 21 -1.16 2.37 -0.38
C VAL A 21 -0.09 2.44 0.70
N GLU A 22 0.40 3.66 0.97
CA GLU A 22 1.24 3.92 2.12
C GLU A 22 0.35 4.31 3.28
N MET A 23 0.55 3.66 4.41
CA MET A 23 -0.19 3.92 5.64
C MET A 23 0.74 4.58 6.63
N PHE A 24 0.34 5.73 7.15
CA PHE A 24 1.13 6.53 8.08
C PHE A 24 0.57 6.43 9.49
N ASP A 25 1.47 6.38 10.47
CA ASP A 25 1.08 6.26 11.88
C ASP A 25 0.83 7.62 12.53
N LEU A 26 1.66 8.61 12.21
CA LEU A 26 1.56 9.91 12.87
C LEU A 26 2.01 11.04 11.93
N PRO A 27 1.11 11.94 11.51
CA PRO A 27 -0.34 11.84 11.73
C PRO A 27 -0.93 10.64 11.01
N PRO A 28 -2.01 10.04 11.53
CA PRO A 28 -2.61 8.89 10.86
C PRO A 28 -3.19 9.28 9.52
N GLY A 29 -3.02 8.39 8.54
CA GLY A 29 -3.53 8.63 7.20
C GLY A 29 -2.98 7.64 6.20
N TRP A 30 -3.39 7.78 4.97
CA TRP A 30 -2.91 6.93 3.87
C TRP A 30 -2.90 7.73 2.57
N THR A 31 -2.17 7.20 1.57
CA THR A 31 -2.15 7.84 0.25
C THR A 31 -3.45 7.58 -0.49
N GLU A 32 -3.99 8.61 -1.13
CA GLU A 32 -5.23 8.47 -1.92
C GLU A 32 -5.01 7.60 -3.14
N GLU A 33 -3.88 7.77 -3.80
CA GLU A 33 -3.54 7.03 -4.99
C GLU A 33 -2.74 5.79 -4.67
N SER A 34 -2.87 4.78 -5.52
CA SER A 34 -2.05 3.58 -5.42
C SER A 34 -0.58 3.92 -5.56
N VAL A 35 0.25 3.21 -4.81
CA VAL A 35 1.69 3.35 -4.94
C VAL A 35 2.25 2.11 -5.64
N GLY A 36 3.26 2.32 -6.46
CA GLY A 36 3.96 1.24 -7.13
C GLY A 36 5.40 1.15 -6.65
N PRO A 37 6.09 0.04 -6.94
CA PRO A 37 7.48 -0.10 -6.58
C PRO A 37 8.35 0.88 -7.36
N HIS A 38 9.40 1.38 -6.71
CA HIS A 38 10.30 2.35 -7.31
C HIS A 38 11.73 2.07 -6.89
N GLY A 39 12.66 2.31 -7.79
CA GLY A 39 14.07 2.21 -7.51
C GLY A 39 14.88 2.75 -8.68
N GLU A 40 16.02 3.36 -8.39
CA GLU A 40 16.92 3.89 -9.42
C GLU A 40 17.76 2.81 -10.06
N THR A 41 17.80 1.63 -9.46
CA THR A 41 18.49 0.45 -9.99
C THR A 41 17.55 -0.75 -9.90
N LYS A 42 17.90 -1.81 -10.62
CA LYS A 42 17.16 -3.06 -10.55
C LYS A 42 17.12 -3.60 -9.12
N ASP A 43 18.26 -3.57 -8.43
CA ASP A 43 18.33 -4.09 -7.06
C ASP A 43 17.49 -3.26 -6.09
N ALA A 44 17.46 -1.94 -6.25
CA ALA A 44 16.62 -1.06 -5.44
C ALA A 44 15.15 -1.33 -5.69
N LEU A 45 14.77 -1.56 -6.95
CA LEU A 45 13.39 -1.90 -7.30
C LEU A 45 12.97 -3.23 -6.69
N LEU A 46 13.83 -4.23 -6.78
CA LEU A 46 13.55 -5.55 -6.19
C LEU A 46 13.41 -5.47 -4.67
N ALA A 47 14.23 -4.64 -4.02
CA ALA A 47 14.13 -4.44 -2.57
C ALA A 47 12.79 -3.81 -2.19
N ASP A 48 12.31 -2.85 -2.98
CA ASP A 48 11.02 -2.21 -2.74
C ASP A 48 9.85 -3.18 -2.96
N LEU A 49 9.93 -4.00 -4.01
CA LEU A 49 8.94 -5.05 -4.26
C LEU A 49 8.90 -6.05 -3.10
N ALA A 50 10.05 -6.45 -2.58
CA ALA A 50 10.12 -7.39 -1.44
C ALA A 50 9.49 -6.77 -0.20
N ARG A 51 9.73 -5.48 0.03
CA ARG A 51 9.13 -4.76 1.16
C ARG A 51 7.61 -4.67 1.01
N MET A 52 7.12 -4.38 -0.20
CA MET A 52 5.68 -4.34 -0.46
C MET A 52 5.02 -5.68 -0.18
N LEU A 53 5.63 -6.77 -0.63
CA LEU A 53 5.10 -8.11 -0.40
C LEU A 53 5.09 -8.43 1.09
N HIS A 54 6.17 -8.16 1.79
CA HIS A 54 6.29 -8.40 3.22
C HIS A 54 5.19 -7.64 3.99
N ASP A 55 5.05 -6.36 3.71
CA ASP A 55 4.06 -5.53 4.39
C ASP A 55 2.63 -5.95 4.03
N ALA A 56 2.39 -6.28 2.77
CA ALA A 56 1.06 -6.73 2.32
C ALA A 56 0.62 -8.01 3.02
N GLU A 57 1.56 -8.91 3.29
CA GLU A 57 1.28 -10.15 4.02
C GLU A 57 1.12 -9.93 5.52
N HIS A 58 1.86 -8.96 6.06
CA HIS A 58 1.90 -8.71 7.51
C HIS A 58 0.69 -7.92 8.02
N TYR A 59 0.23 -6.92 7.28
CA TYR A 59 -0.86 -6.05 7.69
C TYR A 59 -2.18 -6.48 7.07
N PRO A 60 -3.31 -6.30 7.79
CA PRO A 60 -4.62 -6.69 7.25
C PRO A 60 -5.04 -5.78 6.09
N VAL A 61 -5.99 -6.28 5.32
CA VAL A 61 -6.59 -5.47 4.25
C VAL A 61 -7.36 -4.32 4.87
N PHE A 62 -7.09 -3.10 4.40
CA PHE A 62 -7.79 -1.90 4.80
C PHE A 62 -8.95 -1.67 3.83
N GLU A 63 -10.17 -1.57 4.33
CA GLU A 63 -11.34 -1.37 3.49
C GLU A 63 -11.77 0.09 3.47
N GLU A 64 -11.95 0.63 2.25
CA GLU A 64 -12.42 1.99 2.03
C GLU A 64 -13.68 1.93 1.17
N PHE A 65 -14.74 2.58 1.64
CA PHE A 65 -16.02 2.66 0.92
C PHE A 65 -16.26 4.09 0.44
N THR A 66 -16.72 4.20 -0.80
CA THR A 66 -17.07 5.50 -1.37
C THR A 66 -18.44 5.45 -2.03
#